data_28c7e3898a86df038aa6b4c66ab4e8e8
#
_entry.id   28c7e3898a86df038aa6b4c66ab4e8e8
#
_cell.length_a   1.000
_cell.length_b   1.000
_cell.length_c   1.000
_cell.angle_alpha   90.00
_cell.angle_beta   90.00
_cell.angle_gamma   90.00
#
_symmetry.space_group_name_H-M   'P 1'
#
loop_
_entity.id
_entity.type
_entity.pdbx_description
1 polymer ?
#
loop_
_entity_poly.entity_id
_entity_poly.type
_entity_poly.pdbx_seq_one_letter_code
_entity_poly.pdbx_strand_id
1 'polypeptide(L)'
;METGTLNCAAVQPTGNDKIWSMLSHLSVLFGLSLILPLVVYLAMRKESAYVAENAKEALNFHISLLIYVICCVPLIFIIIGIPLMIVIGLGSLVFGIIAAVKASNNECYRYPLTLRLVK
;
A
#
# COMPACT_ATOMS: atom_id res chain seq x y z
N MET A 1 12.96 1.86 12.70
CA MET A 1 12.34 2.29 11.57
C MET A 1 13.20 2.07 10.39
N GLU A 2 12.66 2.00 9.29
CA GLU A 2 13.37 1.78 8.25
C GLU A 2 14.17 2.85 7.89
N THR A 3 15.39 2.56 7.80
CA THR A 3 16.33 3.45 7.22
C THR A 3 16.09 3.45 5.77
N GLY A 4 16.36 4.47 5.13
CA GLY A 4 16.14 4.60 3.71
C GLY A 4 14.75 5.07 3.33
N THR A 5 13.88 5.29 4.30
CA THR A 5 12.58 5.86 3.98
C THR A 5 12.75 7.31 3.58
N LEU A 6 12.16 7.65 2.46
CA LEU A 6 12.23 9.01 1.98
C LEU A 6 11.41 9.94 2.87
N ASN A 7 11.95 11.10 3.17
CA ASN A 7 11.18 12.14 3.83
C ASN A 7 10.36 12.87 2.77
N CYS A 8 9.11 12.46 2.62
CA CYS A 8 8.24 13.02 1.57
C CYS A 8 7.98 14.51 1.75
N ALA A 9 8.11 15.04 2.96
CA ALA A 9 7.91 16.47 3.19
C ALA A 9 8.99 17.32 2.53
N ALA A 10 10.16 16.74 2.27
CA ALA A 10 11.26 17.45 1.65
C ALA A 10 11.24 17.35 0.12
N VAL A 11 10.32 16.56 -0.45
CA VAL A 11 10.24 16.36 -1.88
C VAL A 11 9.08 17.16 -2.44
N GLN A 12 9.27 17.73 -3.62
CA GLN A 12 8.22 18.47 -4.30
C GLN A 12 7.68 17.61 -5.45
N PRO A 13 6.64 16.81 -5.21
CA PRO A 13 6.11 15.95 -6.26
C PRO A 13 5.37 16.74 -7.32
N THR A 14 5.44 16.26 -8.55
CA THR A 14 4.65 16.83 -9.66
C THR A 14 3.23 16.31 -9.56
N GLY A 15 2.32 16.87 -10.36
CA GLY A 15 0.95 16.36 -10.44
C GLY A 15 0.90 14.91 -10.89
N ASN A 16 1.77 14.53 -11.84
CA ASN A 16 1.84 13.14 -12.29
C ASN A 16 2.34 12.22 -11.19
N ASP A 17 3.29 12.65 -10.39
CA ASP A 17 3.80 11.86 -9.27
C ASP A 17 2.68 11.54 -8.28
N LYS A 18 1.83 12.52 -8.01
CA LYS A 18 0.70 12.31 -7.11
C LYS A 18 -0.29 11.30 -7.67
N ILE A 19 -0.57 11.40 -8.98
CA ILE A 19 -1.49 10.47 -9.65
C ILE A 19 -0.97 9.04 -9.58
N TRP A 20 0.30 8.82 -9.92
CA TRP A 20 0.89 7.48 -9.86
C TRP A 20 0.88 6.93 -8.44
N SER A 21 1.17 7.78 -7.44
CA SER A 21 1.16 7.36 -6.05
C SER A 21 -0.26 7.01 -5.59
N MET A 22 -1.24 7.84 -5.94
CA MET A 22 -2.63 7.57 -5.60
C MET A 22 -3.13 6.27 -6.22
N LEU A 23 -2.77 6.03 -7.49
CA LEU A 23 -3.18 4.80 -8.16
C LEU A 23 -2.59 3.58 -7.47
N SER A 24 -1.35 3.67 -6.99
CA SER A 24 -0.72 2.57 -6.27
C SER A 24 -1.51 2.21 -5.01
N HIS A 25 -1.95 3.21 -4.26
CA HIS A 25 -2.71 2.97 -3.04
C HIS A 25 -4.15 2.54 -3.33
N LEU A 26 -4.76 3.08 -4.39
CA LEU A 26 -6.14 2.76 -4.73
C LEU A 26 -6.29 1.43 -5.45
N SER A 27 -5.18 0.76 -5.78
CA SER A 27 -5.24 -0.53 -6.47
C SER A 27 -6.05 -1.57 -5.70
N VAL A 28 -6.16 -1.41 -4.39
CA VAL A 28 -6.96 -2.31 -3.55
C VAL A 28 -8.43 -2.30 -3.98
N LEU A 29 -8.92 -1.20 -4.52
CA LEU A 29 -10.30 -1.08 -4.96
C LEU A 29 -10.57 -1.78 -6.27
N PHE A 30 -9.52 -1.97 -7.08
CA PHE A 30 -9.68 -2.53 -8.42
C PHE A 30 -9.28 -3.99 -8.53
N GLY A 31 -8.94 -4.63 -7.43
CA GLY A 31 -8.53 -6.02 -7.45
C GLY A 31 -7.15 -6.27 -8.05
N LEU A 32 -6.42 -5.20 -8.39
CA LEU A 32 -5.08 -5.29 -8.94
C LEU A 32 -4.04 -5.08 -7.85
N SER A 33 -4.33 -5.61 -6.68
CA SER A 33 -3.65 -5.24 -5.45
C SER A 33 -2.14 -5.28 -5.48
N LEU A 34 -1.56 -6.33 -6.07
CA LEU A 34 -0.11 -6.44 -6.11
C LEU A 34 0.47 -5.96 -7.42
N ILE A 35 -0.28 -6.16 -8.50
CA ILE A 35 0.25 -5.92 -9.85
C ILE A 35 0.49 -4.43 -10.07
N LEU A 36 -0.48 -3.59 -9.74
CA LEU A 36 -0.38 -2.17 -10.04
C LEU A 36 0.74 -1.48 -9.23
N PRO A 37 0.83 -1.64 -7.88
CA PRO A 37 1.95 -1.03 -7.16
C PRO A 37 3.30 -1.57 -7.59
N LEU A 38 3.38 -2.85 -7.95
CA LEU A 38 4.62 -3.43 -8.41
C LEU A 38 5.07 -2.81 -9.73
N VAL A 39 4.15 -2.68 -10.69
CA VAL A 39 4.45 -2.07 -11.98
C VAL A 39 4.86 -0.62 -11.80
N VAL A 40 4.12 0.12 -10.99
CA VAL A 40 4.44 1.54 -10.73
C VAL A 40 5.81 1.66 -10.07
N TYR A 41 6.08 0.81 -9.08
CA TYR A 41 7.38 0.85 -8.39
C TYR A 41 8.53 0.60 -9.36
N LEU A 42 8.43 -0.47 -10.17
CA LEU A 42 9.51 -0.82 -11.09
C LEU A 42 9.68 0.21 -12.20
N ALA A 43 8.58 0.78 -12.67
CA ALA A 43 8.64 1.75 -13.78
C ALA A 43 9.15 3.12 -13.33
N MET A 44 8.77 3.53 -12.11
CA MET A 44 9.00 4.91 -11.67
C MET A 44 10.07 5.07 -10.63
N ARG A 45 10.66 3.99 -10.13
CA ARG A 45 11.58 4.10 -8.99
C ARG A 45 12.83 4.93 -9.29
N LYS A 46 13.21 5.01 -10.57
CA LYS A 46 14.34 5.82 -10.97
C LYS A 46 13.93 7.20 -11.45
N GLU A 47 12.64 7.38 -11.75
CA GLU A 47 12.14 8.64 -12.26
C GLU A 47 11.65 9.56 -11.15
N SER A 48 11.05 9.00 -10.12
CA SER A 48 10.50 9.80 -9.04
C SER A 48 10.64 9.05 -7.71
N ALA A 49 11.40 9.64 -6.80
CA ALA A 49 11.54 9.07 -5.46
C ALA A 49 10.21 9.10 -4.70
N TYR A 50 9.38 10.10 -4.94
CA TYR A 50 8.07 10.22 -4.31
C TYR A 50 7.17 9.04 -4.72
N VAL A 51 7.10 8.75 -6.03
CA VAL A 51 6.30 7.63 -6.52
C VAL A 51 6.87 6.31 -6.03
N ALA A 52 8.18 6.17 -6.04
CA ALA A 52 8.83 4.94 -5.58
C ALA A 52 8.48 4.64 -4.12
N GLU A 53 8.51 5.65 -3.27
CA GLU A 53 8.23 5.47 -1.85
C GLU A 53 6.76 5.10 -1.63
N ASN A 54 5.84 5.77 -2.33
CA ASN A 54 4.42 5.45 -2.21
C ASN A 54 4.09 4.06 -2.78
N ALA A 55 4.65 3.72 -3.94
CA ALA A 55 4.41 2.41 -4.55
C ALA A 55 4.98 1.29 -3.69
N LYS A 56 6.16 1.52 -3.10
CA LYS A 56 6.78 0.56 -2.20
C LYS A 56 5.90 0.31 -0.97
N GLU A 57 5.38 1.38 -0.39
CA GLU A 57 4.51 1.25 0.77
C GLU A 57 3.22 0.51 0.43
N ALA A 58 2.60 0.84 -0.71
CA ALA A 58 1.41 0.15 -1.17
C ALA A 58 1.70 -1.33 -1.44
N LEU A 59 2.85 -1.63 -2.05
CA LEU A 59 3.25 -3.00 -2.32
C LEU A 59 3.41 -3.79 -1.02
N ASN A 60 4.08 -3.23 -0.04
CA ASN A 60 4.25 -3.87 1.27
C ASN A 60 2.90 -4.13 1.94
N PHE A 61 2.00 -3.16 1.85
CA PHE A 61 0.67 -3.29 2.43
C PHE A 61 -0.10 -4.45 1.79
N HIS A 62 -0.08 -4.53 0.45
CA HIS A 62 -0.81 -5.59 -0.25
C HIS A 62 -0.18 -6.97 -0.04
N ILE A 63 1.14 -7.04 0.08
CA ILE A 63 1.81 -8.29 0.44
C ILE A 63 1.38 -8.73 1.84
N SER A 64 1.31 -7.79 2.79
CA SER A 64 0.87 -8.08 4.14
C SER A 64 -0.57 -8.58 4.16
N LEU A 65 -1.45 -7.95 3.37
CA LEU A 65 -2.84 -8.39 3.26
C LEU A 65 -2.93 -9.82 2.74
N LEU A 66 -2.12 -10.14 1.74
CA LEU A 66 -2.10 -11.49 1.18
C LEU A 66 -1.69 -12.51 2.25
N ILE A 67 -0.65 -12.21 3.02
CA ILE A 67 -0.20 -13.07 4.09
C ILE A 67 -1.30 -13.24 5.14
N TYR A 68 -1.95 -12.15 5.54
CA TYR A 68 -3.02 -12.21 6.54
C TYR A 68 -4.20 -13.05 6.05
N VAL A 69 -4.59 -12.89 4.78
CA VAL A 69 -5.68 -13.67 4.20
C VAL A 69 -5.32 -15.16 4.18
N ILE A 70 -4.10 -15.49 3.78
CA ILE A 70 -3.64 -16.88 3.78
C ILE A 70 -3.69 -17.46 5.20
N CYS A 71 -3.30 -16.68 6.21
CA CYS A 71 -3.37 -17.12 7.60
C CYS A 71 -4.81 -17.30 8.07
N CYS A 72 -5.77 -16.58 7.48
CA CYS A 72 -7.18 -16.72 7.84
C CYS A 72 -7.81 -17.99 7.29
N VAL A 73 -7.24 -18.59 6.22
CA VAL A 73 -7.83 -19.76 5.58
C VAL A 73 -8.05 -20.91 6.56
N PRO A 74 -7.04 -21.35 7.35
CA PRO A 74 -7.31 -22.40 8.32
C PRO A 74 -8.27 -21.97 9.43
N LEU A 75 -8.36 -20.67 9.72
CA LEU A 75 -9.26 -20.18 10.75
C LEU A 75 -10.73 -20.20 10.32
N ILE A 76 -11.00 -20.35 9.01
CA ILE A 76 -12.36 -20.47 8.51
C ILE A 76 -13.01 -21.72 9.10
N PHE A 77 -12.22 -22.79 9.27
CA PHE A 77 -12.75 -24.04 9.81
C PHE A 77 -13.22 -23.93 11.26
N ILE A 78 -12.82 -22.90 11.99
CA ILE A 78 -13.30 -22.65 13.33
C ILE A 78 -14.18 -21.40 13.38
N ILE A 79 -14.70 -20.99 12.22
CA ILE A 79 -15.69 -19.92 12.06
C ILE A 79 -15.13 -18.51 12.31
N ILE A 80 -13.99 -18.40 12.98
CA ILE A 80 -13.39 -17.11 13.28
C ILE A 80 -12.80 -16.45 12.03
N GLY A 81 -12.38 -17.26 11.05
CA GLY A 81 -11.72 -16.75 9.86
C GLY A 81 -12.58 -15.82 9.02
N ILE A 82 -13.88 -16.11 8.89
CA ILE A 82 -14.77 -15.30 8.05
C ILE A 82 -14.93 -13.87 8.59
N PRO A 83 -15.32 -13.65 9.85
CA PRO A 83 -15.40 -12.28 10.35
C PRO A 83 -14.05 -11.58 10.37
N LEU A 84 -12.95 -12.31 10.60
CA LEU A 84 -11.62 -11.72 10.56
C LEU A 84 -11.26 -11.24 9.16
N MET A 85 -11.60 -12.02 8.12
CA MET A 85 -11.37 -11.61 6.74
C MET A 85 -12.19 -10.39 6.36
N ILE A 86 -13.41 -10.28 6.87
CA ILE A 86 -14.24 -9.11 6.64
C ILE A 86 -13.58 -7.86 7.25
N VAL A 87 -13.09 -7.98 8.49
CA VAL A 87 -12.42 -6.87 9.16
C VAL A 87 -11.16 -6.45 8.40
N ILE A 88 -10.35 -7.42 7.96
CA ILE A 88 -9.15 -7.14 7.17
C ILE A 88 -9.50 -6.44 5.87
N GLY A 89 -10.55 -6.93 5.19
CA GLY A 89 -10.98 -6.35 3.91
C GLY A 89 -11.45 -4.90 4.05
N LEU A 90 -12.32 -4.65 5.03
CA LEU A 90 -12.80 -3.30 5.28
C LEU A 90 -11.68 -2.38 5.71
N GLY A 91 -10.80 -2.86 6.59
CA GLY A 91 -9.65 -2.07 7.01
C GLY A 91 -8.72 -1.72 5.86
N SER A 92 -8.54 -2.67 4.93
CA SER A 92 -7.67 -2.42 3.77
C SER A 92 -8.24 -1.33 2.87
N LEU A 93 -9.56 -1.30 2.69
CA LEU A 93 -10.19 -0.24 1.90
C LEU A 93 -10.01 1.12 2.56
N VAL A 94 -10.24 1.18 3.88
CA VAL A 94 -10.12 2.43 4.62
C VAL A 94 -8.68 2.95 4.56
N PHE A 95 -7.70 2.10 4.85
CA PHE A 95 -6.31 2.53 4.85
C PHE A 95 -5.80 2.84 3.44
N GLY A 96 -6.29 2.12 2.42
CA GLY A 96 -5.95 2.43 1.03
C GLY A 96 -6.44 3.82 0.62
N ILE A 97 -7.66 4.16 1.01
CA ILE A 97 -8.22 5.49 0.72
C ILE A 97 -7.47 6.57 1.49
N ILE A 98 -7.17 6.34 2.77
CA ILE A 98 -6.40 7.30 3.57
C ILE A 98 -5.02 7.54 2.93
N ALA A 99 -4.36 6.46 2.51
CA ALA A 99 -3.05 6.57 1.88
C ALA A 99 -3.11 7.38 0.58
N ALA A 100 -4.17 7.17 -0.22
CA ALA A 100 -4.33 7.90 -1.48
C ALA A 100 -4.55 9.39 -1.22
N VAL A 101 -5.36 9.73 -0.22
CA VAL A 101 -5.60 11.13 0.14
C VAL A 101 -4.30 11.77 0.63
N LYS A 102 -3.54 11.07 1.48
CA LYS A 102 -2.25 11.58 1.95
C LYS A 102 -1.29 11.81 0.79
N ALA A 103 -1.25 10.87 -0.17
CA ALA A 103 -0.39 11.02 -1.33
C ALA A 103 -0.77 12.26 -2.17
N SER A 104 -2.06 12.59 -2.23
CA SER A 104 -2.51 13.78 -2.95
C SER A 104 -2.14 15.07 -2.21
N ASN A 105 -1.84 14.97 -0.91
CA ASN A 105 -1.49 16.11 -0.08
C ASN A 105 0.02 16.21 0.20
N ASN A 106 0.84 15.61 -0.66
CA ASN A 106 2.31 15.64 -0.54
C ASN A 106 2.84 14.87 0.66
N GLU A 107 2.09 13.86 1.13
CA GLU A 107 2.50 13.06 2.28
C GLU A 107 2.72 11.63 1.87
N CYS A 108 3.71 10.98 2.46
CA CYS A 108 3.91 9.55 2.31
C CYS A 108 3.32 8.87 3.54
N TYR A 109 2.21 8.18 3.33
CA TYR A 109 1.54 7.50 4.41
C TYR A 109 2.24 6.19 4.73
N ARG A 110 2.35 5.88 6.02
CA ARG A 110 2.88 4.60 6.47
C ARG A 110 1.71 3.80 7.05
N TYR A 111 1.40 2.68 6.37
CA TYR A 111 0.31 1.84 6.84
C TYR A 111 0.65 1.20 8.17
N PRO A 112 -0.33 1.10 9.08
CA PRO A 112 -0.11 0.35 10.32
C PRO A 112 -0.13 -1.15 10.04
N LEU A 113 0.52 -1.93 10.90
CA LEU A 113 0.50 -3.39 10.85
C LEU A 113 0.97 -3.98 9.52
N THR A 114 1.78 -3.25 8.79
CA THR A 114 2.30 -3.70 7.50
C THR A 114 3.71 -4.25 7.66
N LEU A 115 3.94 -5.43 7.07
CA LEU A 115 5.26 -6.01 7.02
C LEU A 115 6.06 -5.31 5.93
N ARG A 116 7.27 -4.87 6.27
CA ARG A 116 8.11 -4.11 5.33
C ARG A 116 9.06 -5.05 4.61
N LEU A 117 8.50 -5.86 3.71
CA LEU A 117 9.30 -6.84 2.97
C LEU A 117 10.07 -6.21 1.82
N VAL A 118 9.49 -5.20 1.18
CA VAL A 118 10.17 -4.45 0.12
C VAL A 118 10.78 -3.20 0.77
N LYS A 119 12.09 -3.07 0.69
CA LYS A 119 12.81 -1.96 1.35
C LYS A 119 13.55 -1.07 0.38
#